data_0ffbe25ded757bbaa47dd28a239c1172
#
_entry.id   0ffbe25ded757bbaa47dd28a239c1172
#
_cell.length_a   1.000
_cell.length_b   1.000
_cell.length_c   1.000
_cell.angle_alpha   90.00
_cell.angle_beta   90.00
_cell.angle_gamma   90.00
#
_symmetry.space_group_name_H-M   'P 1'
#
loop_
_entity.id
_entity.type
_entity.pdbx_description
1 polymer ?
#
loop_
_entity_poly.entity_id
_entity_poly.type
_entity_poly.pdbx_seq_one_letter_code
_entity_poly.pdbx_strand_id
1 'polypeptide(L)'
;PDGTKLIFRSSRPKTPEEIAEYKELLSQGLVKPTDMELYTCNVDGSELRQITQLGQANWAPFFHPSGEKIIFSSNHASEKGYPFNLYMINYDGTGLEQITEDGVFDAFPMFSPDGKKLIFSSNRVNGGTRATNLFIADWVD
;
A
#
# COMPACT_ATOMS: atom_id res chain seq x y z
N PRO A 1 10.58 1.33 11.83
CA PRO A 1 11.36 0.27 12.48
C PRO A 1 11.81 0.64 13.89
N ASP A 2 12.12 1.90 14.15
CA ASP A 2 12.55 2.43 15.46
C ASP A 2 11.38 2.85 16.38
N GLY A 3 10.13 2.71 15.92
CA GLY A 3 8.93 3.07 16.69
C GLY A 3 8.62 4.57 16.74
N THR A 4 9.30 5.42 15.97
CA THR A 4 9.12 6.88 15.99
C THR A 4 8.15 7.38 14.92
N LYS A 5 7.88 6.58 13.89
CA LYS A 5 7.07 6.96 12.73
C LYS A 5 5.90 6.00 12.53
N LEU A 6 4.81 6.54 12.04
CA LEU A 6 3.66 5.80 11.52
C LEU A 6 3.65 5.89 9.99
N ILE A 7 3.20 4.81 9.33
CA ILE A 7 2.84 4.83 7.92
C ILE A 7 1.42 4.31 7.75
N PHE A 8 0.64 4.97 6.92
CA PHE A 8 -0.76 4.64 6.71
C PHE A 8 -1.25 5.12 5.34
N ARG A 9 -2.36 4.57 4.90
CA ARG A 9 -3.11 5.08 3.75
C ARG A 9 -4.16 6.09 4.20
N SER A 10 -4.43 7.06 3.35
CA SER A 10 -5.52 8.00 3.58
C SER A 10 -6.12 8.48 2.25
N SER A 11 -7.44 8.57 2.19
CA SER A 11 -8.15 9.36 1.19
C SER A 11 -8.36 10.77 1.75
N ARG A 12 -8.08 11.79 0.95
CA ARG A 12 -8.22 13.19 1.37
C ARG A 12 -9.00 13.97 0.33
N PRO A 13 -10.33 13.85 0.34
CA PRO A 13 -11.20 14.59 -0.58
C PRO A 13 -10.98 16.11 -0.39
N LYS A 14 -10.90 16.83 -1.49
CA LYS A 14 -10.52 18.26 -1.50
C LYS A 14 -11.68 19.18 -1.87
N THR A 15 -12.57 18.71 -2.77
CA THR A 15 -13.72 19.52 -3.19
C THR A 15 -14.94 19.27 -2.32
N PRO A 16 -15.91 20.19 -2.27
CA PRO A 16 -17.17 19.96 -1.56
C PRO A 16 -17.92 18.72 -2.02
N GLU A 17 -17.89 18.42 -3.32
CA GLU A 17 -18.52 17.27 -3.94
C GLU A 17 -17.85 15.97 -3.50
N GLU A 18 -16.52 15.88 -3.55
CA GLU A 18 -15.75 14.73 -3.07
C GLU A 18 -15.97 14.48 -1.57
N ILE A 19 -16.03 15.56 -0.77
CA ILE A 19 -16.31 15.47 0.66
C ILE A 19 -17.72 14.94 0.92
N ALA A 20 -18.71 15.37 0.14
CA ALA A 20 -20.09 14.91 0.26
C ALA A 20 -20.19 13.41 -0.10
N GLU A 21 -19.59 12.98 -1.24
CA GLU A 21 -19.53 11.58 -1.65
C GLU A 21 -18.85 10.71 -0.58
N TYR A 22 -17.72 11.17 -0.06
CA TYR A 22 -16.98 10.44 0.97
C TYR A 22 -17.80 10.24 2.25
N LYS A 23 -18.50 11.28 2.71
CA LYS A 23 -19.37 11.21 3.89
C LYS A 23 -20.57 10.29 3.65
N GLU A 24 -21.16 10.33 2.46
CA GLU A 24 -22.29 9.47 2.09
C GLU A 24 -21.87 7.99 2.13
N LEU A 25 -20.73 7.64 1.51
CA LEU A 25 -20.20 6.28 1.55
C LEU A 25 -19.88 5.82 2.97
N LEU A 26 -19.28 6.68 3.79
CA LEU A 26 -19.01 6.37 5.19
C LEU A 26 -20.29 6.11 5.99
N SER A 27 -21.38 6.83 5.72
CA SER A 27 -22.67 6.62 6.39
C SER A 27 -23.24 5.22 6.12
N GLN A 28 -22.85 4.61 5.00
CA GLN A 28 -23.22 3.26 4.58
C GLN A 28 -22.16 2.20 5.00
N GLY A 29 -21.12 2.58 5.74
CA GLY A 29 -20.00 1.69 6.11
C GLY A 29 -19.07 1.35 4.93
N LEU A 30 -19.10 2.15 3.87
CA LEU A 30 -18.33 1.94 2.65
C LEU A 30 -17.19 2.95 2.53
N VAL A 31 -16.15 2.57 1.79
CA VAL A 31 -15.05 3.46 1.38
C VAL A 31 -14.82 3.26 -0.12
N LYS A 32 -14.69 4.34 -0.86
CA LYS A 32 -14.32 4.29 -2.28
C LYS A 32 -12.90 3.72 -2.40
N PRO A 33 -12.65 2.67 -3.20
CA PRO A 33 -11.33 2.04 -3.34
C PRO A 33 -10.44 2.78 -4.34
N THR A 34 -10.52 4.11 -4.38
CA THR A 34 -9.74 4.99 -5.25
C THR A 34 -9.25 6.19 -4.45
N ASP A 35 -8.28 6.92 -5.01
CA ASP A 35 -7.70 8.13 -4.41
C ASP A 35 -7.14 7.88 -2.99
N MET A 36 -6.53 6.72 -2.82
CA MET A 36 -5.85 6.33 -1.59
C MET A 36 -4.36 6.51 -1.77
N GLU A 37 -3.78 7.41 -0.99
CA GLU A 37 -2.34 7.66 -1.01
C GLU A 37 -1.69 7.31 0.33
N LEU A 38 -0.39 7.11 0.31
CA LEU A 38 0.40 6.80 1.50
C LEU A 38 0.91 8.07 2.17
N TYR A 39 0.84 8.06 3.48
CA TYR A 39 1.28 9.14 4.35
C TYR A 39 2.13 8.60 5.49
N THR A 40 3.07 9.42 5.94
CA THR A 40 3.82 9.20 7.18
C THR A 40 3.62 10.35 8.14
N CYS A 41 3.76 10.09 9.43
CA CYS A 41 3.87 11.10 10.47
C CYS A 41 4.67 10.55 11.65
N ASN A 42 5.03 11.41 12.58
CA ASN A 42 5.52 10.98 13.88
C ASN A 42 4.40 10.30 14.68
N VAL A 43 4.75 9.51 15.68
CA VAL A 43 3.75 8.81 16.54
C VAL A 43 2.84 9.78 17.29
N ASP A 44 3.25 11.03 17.50
CA ASP A 44 2.43 12.10 18.09
C ASP A 44 1.55 12.84 17.04
N GLY A 45 1.58 12.39 15.78
CA GLY A 45 0.83 12.98 14.67
C GLY A 45 1.49 14.18 14.00
N SER A 46 2.63 14.64 14.50
CA SER A 46 3.40 15.73 13.87
C SER A 46 4.11 15.28 12.59
N GLU A 47 4.64 16.22 11.82
CA GLU A 47 5.36 15.98 10.55
C GLU A 47 4.60 15.14 9.54
N LEU A 48 3.28 15.36 9.41
CA LEU A 48 2.48 14.68 8.40
C LEU A 48 3.01 14.96 7.00
N ARG A 49 3.35 13.90 6.27
CA ARG A 49 3.89 13.96 4.91
C ARG A 49 3.20 12.96 4.00
N GLN A 50 2.85 13.38 2.80
CA GLN A 50 2.40 12.50 1.74
C GLN A 50 3.61 11.88 1.03
N ILE A 51 3.60 10.56 0.84
CA ILE A 51 4.68 9.80 0.21
C ILE A 51 4.37 9.50 -1.24
N THR A 52 3.12 9.11 -1.56
CA THR A 52 2.72 8.76 -2.92
C THR A 52 1.74 9.78 -3.50
N GLN A 53 1.79 9.96 -4.83
CA GLN A 53 0.83 10.71 -5.64
C GLN A 53 0.59 9.95 -6.94
N LEU A 54 0.19 8.68 -6.81
CA LEU A 54 0.07 7.74 -7.91
C LEU A 54 -1.35 7.64 -8.45
N GLY A 55 -2.32 8.12 -7.68
CA GLY A 55 -3.73 7.89 -7.95
C GLY A 55 -4.17 6.46 -7.68
N GLN A 56 -5.42 6.14 -8.03
CA GLN A 56 -6.00 4.81 -7.81
C GLN A 56 -5.93 4.41 -6.31
N ALA A 57 -5.58 3.16 -6.00
CA ALA A 57 -5.51 2.66 -4.64
C ALA A 57 -4.08 2.22 -4.28
N ASN A 58 -3.47 2.93 -3.34
CA ASN A 58 -2.18 2.60 -2.73
C ASN A 58 -2.42 2.29 -1.26
N TRP A 59 -2.14 1.06 -0.82
CA TRP A 59 -2.55 0.60 0.50
C TRP A 59 -1.62 -0.45 1.11
N ALA A 60 -1.93 -0.84 2.36
CA ALA A 60 -1.16 -1.82 3.11
C ALA A 60 0.36 -1.54 3.14
N PRO A 61 0.78 -0.30 3.45
CA PRO A 61 2.20 0.01 3.49
C PRO A 61 2.90 -0.64 4.70
N PHE A 62 4.15 -0.99 4.50
CA PHE A 62 5.02 -1.51 5.55
C PHE A 62 6.44 -0.93 5.39
N PHE A 63 7.08 -0.50 6.47
CA PHE A 63 8.46 -0.06 6.42
C PHE A 63 9.41 -1.24 6.19
N HIS A 64 10.36 -1.07 5.29
CA HIS A 64 11.54 -1.93 5.28
C HIS A 64 12.31 -1.75 6.61
N PRO A 65 12.92 -2.79 7.19
CA PRO A 65 13.65 -2.69 8.46
C PRO A 65 14.77 -1.65 8.49
N SER A 66 15.34 -1.27 7.34
CA SER A 66 16.29 -0.16 7.26
C SER A 66 15.69 1.20 7.62
N GLY A 67 14.36 1.36 7.53
CA GLY A 67 13.68 2.64 7.67
C GLY A 67 13.75 3.56 6.45
N GLU A 68 14.50 3.19 5.41
CA GLU A 68 14.74 4.02 4.23
C GLU A 68 13.73 3.81 3.11
N LYS A 69 13.05 2.64 3.09
CA LYS A 69 12.11 2.24 2.05
C LYS A 69 10.78 1.79 2.64
N ILE A 70 9.76 1.83 1.82
CA ILE A 70 8.38 1.44 2.11
C ILE A 70 7.93 0.48 1.02
N ILE A 71 7.42 -0.71 1.40
CA ILE A 71 6.74 -1.62 0.49
C ILE A 71 5.23 -1.45 0.65
N PHE A 72 4.48 -1.56 -0.43
CA PHE A 72 3.02 -1.40 -0.42
C PHE A 72 2.36 -2.11 -1.58
N SER A 73 1.05 -2.25 -1.53
CA SER A 73 0.23 -2.79 -2.61
C SER A 73 -0.43 -1.65 -3.40
N SER A 74 -0.41 -1.74 -4.73
CA SER A 74 -1.00 -0.72 -5.60
C SER A 74 -1.54 -1.28 -6.90
N ASN A 75 -2.60 -0.65 -7.38
CA ASN A 75 -3.15 -0.85 -8.71
C ASN A 75 -2.98 0.39 -9.62
N HIS A 76 -2.07 1.32 -9.27
CA HIS A 76 -1.91 2.59 -9.99
C HIS A 76 -1.58 2.42 -11.47
N ALA A 77 -0.88 1.34 -11.84
CA ALA A 77 -0.56 1.02 -13.23
C ALA A 77 -1.71 0.32 -13.99
N SER A 78 -2.85 0.05 -13.33
CA SER A 78 -3.99 -0.63 -13.93
C SER A 78 -5.10 0.33 -14.31
N GLU A 79 -5.48 0.34 -15.59
CA GLU A 79 -6.62 1.13 -16.09
C GLU A 79 -7.99 0.64 -15.56
N LYS A 80 -8.08 -0.63 -15.14
CA LYS A 80 -9.33 -1.29 -14.72
C LYS A 80 -9.45 -1.52 -13.22
N GLY A 81 -8.53 -0.94 -12.41
CA GLY A 81 -8.52 -1.14 -10.97
C GLY A 81 -8.00 -2.51 -10.51
N TYR A 82 -7.52 -3.33 -11.40
CA TYR A 82 -6.93 -4.66 -11.17
C TYR A 82 -5.94 -4.97 -12.30
N PRO A 83 -4.76 -5.58 -12.09
CA PRO A 83 -4.29 -6.22 -10.86
C PRO A 83 -3.75 -5.25 -9.79
N PHE A 84 -3.54 -5.78 -8.58
CA PHE A 84 -2.73 -5.17 -7.55
C PHE A 84 -1.37 -5.84 -7.51
N ASN A 85 -0.31 -5.06 -7.56
CA ASN A 85 1.06 -5.54 -7.43
C ASN A 85 1.73 -4.91 -6.21
N LEU A 86 2.83 -5.51 -5.76
CA LEU A 86 3.69 -4.92 -4.74
C LEU A 86 4.66 -3.94 -5.38
N TYR A 87 4.84 -2.82 -4.73
CA TYR A 87 5.77 -1.76 -5.10
C TYR A 87 6.62 -1.37 -3.91
N MET A 88 7.80 -0.87 -4.19
CA MET A 88 8.70 -0.27 -3.20
C MET A 88 8.99 1.17 -3.58
N ILE A 89 9.10 2.04 -2.59
CA ILE A 89 9.42 3.47 -2.77
C ILE A 89 10.34 3.90 -1.63
N ASN A 90 11.24 4.85 -1.90
CA ASN A 90 12.04 5.47 -0.85
C ASN A 90 11.17 6.28 0.11
N TYR A 91 11.61 6.42 1.35
CA TYR A 91 10.91 7.23 2.36
C TYR A 91 10.70 8.69 1.93
N ASP A 92 11.55 9.23 1.06
CA ASP A 92 11.40 10.58 0.51
C ASP A 92 10.38 10.68 -0.65
N GLY A 93 9.79 9.56 -1.08
CA GLY A 93 8.82 9.49 -2.18
C GLY A 93 9.45 9.33 -3.56
N THR A 94 10.75 9.10 -3.64
CA THR A 94 11.47 8.83 -4.90
C THR A 94 11.71 7.34 -5.12
N GLY A 95 12.20 6.96 -6.29
CA GLY A 95 12.67 5.60 -6.55
C GLY A 95 11.58 4.53 -6.51
N LEU A 96 10.39 4.84 -7.05
CA LEU A 96 9.31 3.86 -7.19
C LEU A 96 9.77 2.67 -8.04
N GLU A 97 9.63 1.47 -7.52
CA GLU A 97 10.01 0.20 -8.14
C GLU A 97 8.87 -0.82 -8.01
N GLN A 98 8.57 -1.52 -9.10
CA GLN A 98 7.62 -2.62 -9.08
C GLN A 98 8.32 -3.91 -8.63
N ILE A 99 7.74 -4.62 -7.66
CA ILE A 99 8.31 -5.81 -7.04
C ILE A 99 7.66 -7.10 -7.59
N THR A 100 6.36 -7.07 -7.84
CA THR A 100 5.65 -8.24 -8.41
C THR A 100 4.96 -7.85 -9.72
N GLU A 101 4.92 -8.81 -10.68
CA GLU A 101 4.43 -8.58 -12.05
C GLU A 101 3.43 -9.64 -12.52
N ASP A 102 2.93 -10.48 -11.62
CA ASP A 102 2.13 -11.66 -12.01
C ASP A 102 0.72 -11.37 -12.52
N GLY A 103 0.30 -10.11 -12.51
CA GLY A 103 -1.03 -9.72 -12.98
C GLY A 103 -2.18 -10.24 -12.15
N VAL A 104 -1.92 -10.54 -10.87
CA VAL A 104 -2.86 -11.07 -9.88
C VAL A 104 -3.08 -10.08 -8.74
N PHE A 105 -3.71 -10.50 -7.66
CA PHE A 105 -3.86 -9.71 -6.45
C PHE A 105 -2.72 -10.02 -5.48
N ASP A 106 -1.77 -9.12 -5.34
CA ASP A 106 -0.70 -9.17 -4.35
C ASP A 106 -0.87 -8.03 -3.33
N ALA A 107 -0.93 -8.38 -2.04
CA ALA A 107 -1.24 -7.39 -1.01
C ALA A 107 -0.65 -7.76 0.37
N PHE A 108 -0.73 -6.81 1.29
CA PHE A 108 -0.34 -6.95 2.70
C PHE A 108 1.11 -7.42 2.88
N PRO A 109 2.08 -6.75 2.24
CA PRO A 109 3.48 -7.14 2.37
C PRO A 109 4.01 -6.78 3.75
N MET A 110 4.83 -7.66 4.32
CA MET A 110 5.54 -7.42 5.58
C MET A 110 6.93 -8.04 5.51
N PHE A 111 7.93 -7.31 5.96
CA PHE A 111 9.28 -7.83 6.11
C PHE A 111 9.49 -8.53 7.44
N SER A 112 10.37 -9.55 7.45
CA SER A 112 10.96 -10.03 8.69
C SER A 112 11.80 -8.94 9.36
N PRO A 113 12.00 -8.98 10.68
CA PRO A 113 12.78 -7.94 11.39
C PRO A 113 14.21 -7.77 10.89
N ASP A 114 14.80 -8.83 10.33
CA ASP A 114 16.15 -8.81 9.74
C ASP A 114 16.19 -8.41 8.26
N GLY A 115 15.03 -8.12 7.66
CA GLY A 115 14.90 -7.72 6.26
C GLY A 115 15.12 -8.83 5.23
N LYS A 116 15.34 -10.08 5.65
CA LYS A 116 15.71 -11.17 4.73
C LYS A 116 14.55 -11.95 4.16
N LYS A 117 13.35 -11.75 4.68
CA LYS A 117 12.14 -12.41 4.21
C LYS A 117 11.05 -11.39 3.97
N LEU A 118 10.27 -11.62 2.92
CA LEU A 118 9.03 -10.92 2.63
C LEU A 118 7.89 -11.92 2.69
N ILE A 119 6.88 -11.63 3.51
CA ILE A 119 5.59 -12.33 3.50
C ILE A 119 4.54 -11.43 2.85
N PHE A 120 3.67 -11.99 2.04
CA PHE A 120 2.58 -11.27 1.41
C PHE A 120 1.41 -12.19 1.07
N SER A 121 0.24 -11.61 0.87
CA SER A 121 -0.96 -12.32 0.42
C SER A 121 -1.03 -12.27 -1.10
N SER A 122 -1.37 -13.41 -1.74
CA SER A 122 -1.56 -13.47 -3.18
C SER A 122 -2.62 -14.49 -3.57
N ASN A 123 -3.31 -14.23 -4.67
CA ASN A 123 -4.20 -15.20 -5.29
C ASN A 123 -3.55 -15.93 -6.48
N ARG A 124 -2.22 -15.83 -6.63
CA ARG A 124 -1.46 -16.67 -7.57
C ARG A 124 -1.64 -18.15 -7.23
N VAL A 125 -1.60 -19.01 -8.24
CA VAL A 125 -1.66 -20.48 -8.07
C VAL A 125 -2.87 -20.93 -7.22
N ASN A 126 -4.00 -20.24 -7.34
CA ASN A 126 -5.22 -20.52 -6.56
C ASN A 126 -6.14 -21.59 -7.19
N GLY A 127 -5.69 -22.25 -8.28
CA GLY A 127 -6.46 -23.27 -8.99
C GLY A 127 -7.74 -22.73 -9.65
N GLY A 128 -7.78 -21.42 -9.97
CA GLY A 128 -8.96 -20.77 -10.56
C GLY A 128 -10.05 -20.42 -9.54
N THR A 129 -9.78 -20.54 -8.26
CA THR A 129 -10.69 -20.13 -7.17
C THR A 129 -10.50 -18.63 -6.85
N ARG A 130 -11.25 -18.11 -5.88
CA ARG A 130 -11.02 -16.76 -5.31
C ARG A 130 -10.14 -16.78 -4.06
N ALA A 131 -9.51 -17.91 -3.76
CA ALA A 131 -8.68 -18.05 -2.57
C ALA A 131 -7.44 -17.16 -2.65
N THR A 132 -7.12 -16.53 -1.55
CA THR A 132 -5.88 -15.78 -1.34
C THR A 132 -5.07 -16.53 -0.29
N ASN A 133 -3.81 -16.79 -0.59
CA ASN A 133 -2.90 -17.53 0.27
C ASN A 133 -1.74 -16.63 0.72
N LEU A 134 -1.05 -17.05 1.78
CA LEU A 134 0.19 -16.42 2.21
C LEU A 134 1.38 -17.02 1.49
N PHE A 135 2.25 -16.17 1.01
CA PHE A 135 3.51 -16.52 0.39
C PHE A 135 4.66 -15.91 1.19
N ILE A 136 5.76 -16.64 1.22
CA ILE A 136 7.00 -16.15 1.81
C ILE A 136 8.12 -16.27 0.77
N ALA A 137 8.89 -15.22 0.63
CA ALA A 137 10.01 -15.15 -0.31
C ALA A 137 11.29 -14.75 0.44
N ASP A 138 12.42 -15.22 -0.04
CA ASP A 138 13.72 -14.66 0.34
C ASP A 138 13.86 -13.28 -0.28
N TRP A 139 14.31 -12.32 0.52
CA TRP A 139 14.61 -10.98 0.04
C TRP A 139 16.11 -10.84 -0.18
N VAL A 140 16.48 -10.34 -1.35
CA VAL A 140 17.87 -10.07 -1.75
C VAL A 140 17.90 -8.61 -2.22
N ASP A 141 18.77 -7.80 -1.59
CA ASP A 141 19.02 -6.39 -1.96
C ASP A 141 19.83 -6.28 -3.27
#